data_05c4848ce2b100e58da04461b3b4df90
#
_entry.id   05c4848ce2b100e58da04461b3b4df90
#
_cell.length_a   1.000
_cell.length_b   1.000
_cell.length_c   1.000
_cell.angle_alpha   90.00
_cell.angle_beta   90.00
_cell.angle_gamma   90.00
#
_symmetry.space_group_name_H-M   'P 1'
#
loop_
_entity.id
_entity.type
_entity.pdbx_description
1 polymer ?
#
loop_
_entity_poly.entity_id
_entity_poly.type
_entity_poly.pdbx_seq_one_letter_code
_entity_poly.pdbx_strand_id
1 'polypeptide(L)'
;MELTQTIKWNKLTTRELTEDEKELYADRYEYMWDGPTPEDGQEVLVYAKDNKYDKYNGVFTDIWVDYTDGVGFEQTFIENGETVYWAAFPKPPKLD
;
A
#
# COMPACT_ATOMS: atom_id res chain seq x y z
N MET A 1 14.40 16.52 25.57
CA MET A 1 13.00 16.69 25.14
C MET A 1 12.63 15.64 24.12
N GLU A 2 11.56 14.94 24.34
CA GLU A 2 11.09 13.93 23.40
C GLU A 2 10.21 14.55 22.32
N LEU A 3 10.44 14.14 21.09
CA LEU A 3 9.59 14.52 19.96
C LEU A 3 8.72 13.32 19.60
N THR A 4 7.43 13.48 19.74
CA THR A 4 6.48 12.40 19.50
C THR A 4 5.70 12.65 18.22
N GLN A 5 5.67 11.66 17.35
CA GLN A 5 4.84 11.69 16.15
C GLN A 5 4.04 10.41 16.08
N THR A 6 2.79 10.55 15.67
CA THR A 6 1.91 9.41 15.48
C THR A 6 1.87 9.06 14.01
N ILE A 7 2.16 7.79 13.71
CA ILE A 7 2.05 7.27 12.35
C ILE A 7 0.64 6.72 12.18
N LYS A 8 -0.07 7.19 11.17
CA LYS A 8 -1.41 6.73 10.87
C LYS A 8 -1.33 5.64 9.80
N TRP A 9 -1.63 4.41 10.20
CA TRP A 9 -1.66 3.28 9.27
C TRP A 9 -2.99 3.23 8.53
N ASN A 10 -2.91 3.06 7.23
CA ASN A 10 -4.06 2.90 6.36
C ASN A 10 -4.18 1.43 5.96
N LYS A 11 -5.35 0.85 6.17
CA LYS A 11 -5.61 -0.53 5.80
C LYS A 11 -6.04 -0.60 4.34
N LEU A 12 -5.36 -1.43 3.57
CA LEU A 12 -5.64 -1.62 2.15
C LEU A 12 -5.75 -3.10 1.87
N THR A 13 -6.89 -3.53 1.35
CA THR A 13 -7.14 -4.92 0.98
C THR A 13 -7.39 -5.02 -0.51
N THR A 14 -7.30 -6.23 -1.02
CA THR A 14 -7.75 -6.52 -2.38
C THR A 14 -9.07 -7.28 -2.30
N ARG A 15 -9.87 -7.15 -3.33
CA ARG A 15 -11.14 -7.85 -3.46
C ARG A 15 -11.34 -8.29 -4.90
N GLU A 16 -12.22 -9.24 -5.11
CA GLU A 16 -12.56 -9.65 -6.45
C GLU A 16 -13.30 -8.54 -7.19
N LEU A 17 -13.21 -8.57 -8.50
CA LEU A 17 -13.97 -7.65 -9.36
C LEU A 17 -15.45 -7.95 -9.26
N THR A 18 -16.27 -6.91 -9.25
CA THR A 18 -17.72 -7.07 -9.42
C THR A 18 -18.02 -7.44 -10.87
N GLU A 19 -19.26 -7.87 -11.14
CA GLU A 19 -19.66 -8.21 -12.51
C GLU A 19 -19.46 -7.04 -13.47
N ASP A 20 -19.86 -5.84 -13.05
CA ASP A 20 -19.68 -4.65 -13.88
C ASP A 20 -18.19 -4.36 -14.12
N GLU A 21 -17.36 -4.52 -13.10
CA GLU A 21 -15.92 -4.31 -13.22
C GLU A 21 -15.28 -5.35 -14.13
N LYS A 22 -15.74 -6.58 -14.11
CA LYS A 22 -15.24 -7.63 -15.00
C LYS A 22 -15.48 -7.28 -16.46
N GLU A 23 -16.61 -6.67 -16.78
CA GLU A 23 -16.89 -6.24 -18.13
C GLU A 23 -15.95 -5.15 -18.62
N LEU A 24 -15.52 -4.27 -17.70
CA LEU A 24 -14.69 -3.13 -18.04
C LEU A 24 -13.19 -3.43 -17.91
N TYR A 25 -12.79 -4.26 -16.94
CA TYR A 25 -11.39 -4.37 -16.53
C TYR A 25 -10.84 -5.79 -16.48
N ALA A 26 -11.61 -6.83 -16.83
CA ALA A 26 -11.12 -8.21 -16.72
C ALA A 26 -9.83 -8.46 -17.50
N ASP A 27 -9.59 -7.70 -18.56
CA ASP A 27 -8.38 -7.81 -19.38
C ASP A 27 -7.15 -7.24 -18.68
N ARG A 28 -7.32 -6.41 -17.65
CA ARG A 28 -6.26 -5.63 -17.03
C ARG A 28 -6.02 -5.98 -15.58
N TYR A 29 -7.09 -6.33 -14.85
CA TYR A 29 -7.02 -6.51 -13.40
C TYR A 29 -7.59 -7.86 -13.01
N GLU A 30 -6.89 -8.53 -12.10
CA GLU A 30 -7.40 -9.76 -11.50
C GLU A 30 -8.20 -9.46 -10.25
N TYR A 31 -7.94 -8.30 -9.63
CA TYR A 31 -8.60 -7.87 -8.41
C TYR A 31 -8.58 -6.35 -8.34
N MET A 32 -9.36 -5.80 -7.43
CA MET A 32 -9.39 -4.36 -7.17
C MET A 32 -8.90 -4.06 -5.76
N TRP A 33 -8.32 -2.89 -5.60
CA TRP A 33 -7.90 -2.40 -4.29
C TRP A 33 -9.12 -1.84 -3.56
N ASP A 34 -9.19 -2.14 -2.25
CA ASP A 34 -10.28 -1.69 -1.39
C ASP A 34 -9.67 -0.97 -0.20
N GLY A 35 -9.86 0.34 -0.15
CA GLY A 35 -9.32 1.20 0.88
C GLY A 35 -8.56 2.39 0.30
N PRO A 36 -8.03 3.26 1.16
CA PRO A 36 -7.25 4.40 0.70
C PRO A 36 -5.92 3.96 0.09
N THR A 37 -5.56 4.56 -1.03
CA THR A 37 -4.31 4.26 -1.72
C THR A 37 -3.37 5.45 -1.66
N PRO A 38 -2.03 5.21 -1.72
CA PRO A 38 -1.07 6.31 -1.87
C PRO A 38 -1.26 7.03 -3.19
N GLU A 39 -0.58 8.15 -3.33
CA GLU A 39 -0.53 8.87 -4.61
C GLU A 39 0.47 8.21 -5.54
N ASP A 40 0.27 8.37 -6.84
CA ASP A 40 1.19 7.83 -7.84
C ASP A 40 2.60 8.37 -7.60
N GLY A 41 3.56 7.45 -7.50
CA GLY A 41 4.95 7.78 -7.24
C GLY A 41 5.29 8.06 -5.79
N GLN A 42 4.32 7.93 -4.88
CA GLN A 42 4.57 8.19 -3.46
C GLN A 42 5.30 7.03 -2.82
N GLU A 43 6.43 7.33 -2.16
CA GLU A 43 7.13 6.36 -1.33
C GLU A 43 6.48 6.36 0.06
N VAL A 44 6.20 5.17 0.58
CA VAL A 44 5.48 5.01 1.84
C VAL A 44 6.08 3.88 2.67
N LEU A 45 5.73 3.86 3.95
CA LEU A 45 6.00 2.71 4.80
C LEU A 45 4.94 1.65 4.52
N VAL A 46 5.36 0.39 4.51
CA VAL A 46 4.45 -0.73 4.24
C VAL A 46 4.66 -1.81 5.28
N TYR A 47 3.57 -2.39 5.74
CA TYR A 47 3.56 -3.56 6.60
C TYR A 47 2.61 -4.60 6.00
N ALA A 48 3.15 -5.77 5.69
CA ALA A 48 2.36 -6.89 5.19
C ALA A 48 2.55 -8.07 6.14
N LYS A 49 1.45 -8.70 6.53
CA LYS A 49 1.45 -9.74 7.59
C LYS A 49 2.38 -10.91 7.27
N ASP A 50 2.45 -11.30 6.01
CA ASP A 50 3.25 -12.45 5.58
C ASP A 50 4.62 -12.05 5.04
N ASN A 51 5.02 -10.81 5.31
CA ASN A 51 6.32 -10.32 4.87
C ASN A 51 7.43 -11.03 5.64
N LYS A 52 8.36 -11.61 4.89
CA LYS A 52 9.49 -12.36 5.45
C LYS A 52 10.65 -11.47 5.90
N TYR A 53 10.53 -10.16 5.76
CA TYR A 53 11.57 -9.24 6.21
C TYR A 53 11.43 -9.00 7.70
N ASP A 54 12.35 -9.60 8.47
CA ASP A 54 12.38 -9.40 9.92
C ASP A 54 13.01 -8.08 10.33
N LYS A 55 13.67 -7.41 9.40
CA LYS A 55 14.31 -6.15 9.67
C LYS A 55 13.23 -5.08 9.90
N TYR A 56 13.39 -4.30 10.94
CA TYR A 56 12.43 -3.25 11.32
C TYR A 56 11.03 -3.78 11.64
N ASN A 57 10.95 -4.99 12.22
CA ASN A 57 9.67 -5.59 12.65
C ASN A 57 8.69 -5.78 11.49
N GLY A 58 9.21 -6.09 10.31
CA GLY A 58 8.38 -6.32 9.14
C GLY A 58 7.94 -5.06 8.40
N VAL A 59 8.36 -3.90 8.87
CA VAL A 59 8.08 -2.64 8.17
C VAL A 59 9.16 -2.39 7.14
N PHE A 60 8.74 -2.00 5.95
CA PHE A 60 9.66 -1.69 4.87
C PHE A 60 9.10 -0.52 4.07
N THR A 61 9.86 -0.03 3.10
CA THR A 61 9.40 1.06 2.24
C THR A 61 9.10 0.53 0.85
N ASP A 62 8.12 1.13 0.20
CA ASP A 62 7.78 0.80 -1.16
C ASP A 62 7.20 2.04 -1.84
N ILE A 63 7.06 1.97 -3.14
CA ILE A 63 6.54 3.08 -3.95
C ILE A 63 5.26 2.61 -4.62
N TRP A 64 4.21 3.44 -4.53
CA TRP A 64 2.96 3.19 -5.24
C TRP A 64 3.10 3.67 -6.67
N VAL A 65 2.79 2.81 -7.63
CA VAL A 65 2.98 3.11 -9.04
C VAL A 65 1.69 2.84 -9.81
N ASP A 66 1.35 3.76 -10.67
CA ASP A 66 0.27 3.59 -11.63
C ASP A 66 0.86 3.09 -12.94
N TYR A 67 0.81 1.79 -13.12
CA TYR A 67 1.28 1.16 -14.35
C TYR A 67 0.20 1.25 -15.43
N THR A 68 0.60 1.10 -16.67
CA THR A 68 -0.34 1.06 -17.79
C THR A 68 -1.39 -0.04 -17.61
N ASP A 69 -0.99 -1.15 -17.00
CA ASP A 69 -1.85 -2.32 -16.82
C ASP A 69 -2.47 -2.41 -15.42
N GLY A 70 -2.29 -1.41 -14.58
CA GLY A 70 -2.86 -1.42 -13.24
C GLY A 70 -2.10 -0.54 -12.28
N VAL A 71 -2.52 -0.55 -11.03
CA VAL A 71 -1.85 0.20 -9.96
C VAL A 71 -1.44 -0.75 -8.85
N GLY A 72 -0.36 -0.43 -8.15
CA GLY A 72 0.09 -1.24 -7.05
C GLY A 72 1.43 -0.78 -6.51
N PHE A 73 1.94 -1.53 -5.54
CA PHE A 73 3.28 -1.28 -5.01
C PHE A 73 4.32 -1.85 -5.97
N GLU A 74 5.43 -1.15 -6.10
CA GLU A 74 6.49 -1.56 -7.02
C GLU A 74 7.09 -2.91 -6.66
N GLN A 75 7.30 -3.18 -5.37
CA GLN A 75 7.97 -4.39 -4.91
C GLN A 75 7.09 -5.32 -4.07
N THR A 76 5.94 -4.85 -3.61
CA THR A 76 5.07 -5.63 -2.74
C THR A 76 3.97 -6.30 -3.55
N PHE A 77 3.98 -7.62 -3.55
CA PHE A 77 2.94 -8.41 -4.20
C PHE A 77 2.05 -9.01 -3.12
N ILE A 78 0.74 -8.80 -3.26
CA ILE A 78 -0.23 -9.43 -2.36
C ILE A 78 -1.25 -10.19 -3.20
N GLU A 79 -1.70 -11.32 -2.67
CA GLU A 79 -2.70 -12.12 -3.33
C GLU A 79 -4.10 -11.56 -3.06
N ASN A 80 -5.06 -11.98 -3.88
CA ASN A 80 -6.44 -11.54 -3.72
C ASN A 80 -6.96 -11.90 -2.32
N GLY A 81 -7.53 -10.91 -1.64
CA GLY A 81 -8.05 -11.08 -0.29
C GLY A 81 -7.06 -10.79 0.83
N GLU A 82 -5.80 -10.57 0.50
CA GLU A 82 -4.80 -10.21 1.51
C GLU A 82 -4.87 -8.74 1.86
N THR A 83 -4.36 -8.42 3.03
CA THR A 83 -4.35 -7.05 3.56
C THR A 83 -2.92 -6.54 3.68
N VAL A 84 -2.70 -5.30 3.32
CA VAL A 84 -1.48 -4.58 3.56
C VAL A 84 -1.82 -3.28 4.29
N TYR A 85 -0.89 -2.82 5.12
CA TYR A 85 -1.01 -1.52 5.80
C TYR A 85 0.06 -0.61 5.25
N TRP A 86 -0.30 0.63 4.98
CA TRP A 86 0.68 1.62 4.54
C TRP A 86 0.50 2.92 5.29
N ALA A 87 1.59 3.68 5.38
CA ALA A 87 1.57 4.97 6.03
C ALA A 87 2.53 5.92 5.32
N ALA A 88 2.14 7.18 5.25
CA ALA A 88 3.04 8.22 4.76
C ALA A 88 4.20 8.37 5.73
N PHE A 89 5.37 8.76 5.22
CA PHE A 89 6.49 9.07 6.09
C PHE A 89 6.12 10.21 7.03
N PRO A 90 6.53 10.11 8.29
CA PRO A 90 6.30 11.22 9.22
C PRO A 90 7.07 12.45 8.74
N LYS A 91 6.49 13.62 8.97
CA LYS A 91 7.20 14.86 8.69
C LYS A 91 8.37 15.00 9.65
N PRO A 92 9.50 15.56 9.20
CA PRO A 92 10.59 15.80 10.12
C PRO A 92 10.16 16.76 11.23
N PRO A 93 10.76 16.63 12.42
CA PRO A 93 10.43 17.57 13.49
C PRO A 93 10.80 19.00 13.08
N LYS A 94 9.98 19.94 13.54
CA LYS A 94 10.24 21.34 13.25
C LYS A 94 11.41 21.79 14.13
N LEU A 95 12.47 22.21 13.48
CA LEU A 95 13.67 22.72 14.16
C LEU A 95 13.66 24.24 14.13
N ASP A 96 13.90 24.84 15.29
CA ASP A 96 14.03 26.28 15.42
C ASP A 96 15.49 26.73 15.30
#